data_ef1750f9ee2fcc46050e3959aee1b367
#
_entry.id   ef1750f9ee2fcc46050e3959aee1b367
#
_cell.length_a   1.000
_cell.length_b   1.000
_cell.length_c   1.000
_cell.angle_alpha   90.00
_cell.angle_beta   90.00
_cell.angle_gamma   90.00
#
_symmetry.space_group_name_H-M   'P 1'
#
loop_
_entity.id
_entity.type
_entity.pdbx_description
1 polymer ?
#
loop_
_entity_poly.entity_id
_entity_poly.type
_entity_poly.pdbx_seq_one_letter_code
_entity_poly.pdbx_strand_id
1 'polypeptide(L)'
;DITIMSIGFRLTTKCKNISSFQESLDAVAARNNISASHTEDYSELSLCRLGNIFFNYEPEGDEIVIAGDCQTNLLGAGFHKYAIEIACELIRQSELSFEVEDDTEYYEHRDFERMRSEHFYPWLKAIMKLCCERMEQGSDMSAICWDHNKYIPQGVKGTVVSPFGSINPYHFMERIENEGIETLANEFFMWNNEERD
;
A
#
# COMPACT_ATOMS: atom_id res chain seq x y z
N ASP A 1 11.74 6.82 -19.48
CA ASP A 1 10.65 6.16 -18.75
C ASP A 1 10.86 6.39 -17.27
N ILE A 2 10.06 7.28 -16.68
CA ILE A 2 10.03 7.43 -15.22
C ILE A 2 9.21 6.24 -14.73
N THR A 3 9.88 5.21 -14.26
CA THR A 3 9.22 4.14 -13.53
C THR A 3 8.82 4.72 -12.18
N ILE A 4 7.57 5.10 -12.02
CA ILE A 4 7.04 5.45 -10.71
C ILE A 4 6.92 4.14 -9.94
N MET A 5 7.84 3.94 -9.01
CA MET A 5 7.85 2.74 -8.18
C MET A 5 6.65 2.77 -7.22
N SER A 6 6.00 1.65 -7.05
CA SER A 6 5.02 1.47 -5.98
C SER A 6 5.72 1.59 -4.62
N ILE A 7 5.02 2.09 -3.62
CA ILE A 7 5.47 2.06 -2.23
C ILE A 7 4.76 0.92 -1.52
N GLY A 8 5.51 0.10 -0.85
CA GLY A 8 5.00 -1.03 -0.10
C GLY A 8 6.07 -1.76 0.67
N PHE A 9 5.74 -2.95 1.12
CA PHE A 9 6.71 -3.84 1.75
C PHE A 9 6.39 -5.30 1.41
N ARG A 10 7.41 -6.13 1.55
CA ARG A 10 7.34 -7.58 1.36
C ARG A 10 7.83 -8.32 2.59
N LEU A 11 7.17 -9.43 2.89
CA LEU A 11 7.50 -10.36 3.96
C LEU A 11 7.75 -11.73 3.38
N THR A 12 8.91 -12.34 3.65
CA THR A 12 9.21 -13.70 3.15
C THR A 12 9.64 -14.59 4.30
N THR A 13 9.09 -15.80 4.35
CA THR A 13 9.48 -16.83 5.31
C THR A 13 9.23 -18.22 4.75
N LYS A 14 9.66 -19.25 5.48
CA LYS A 14 9.36 -20.65 5.20
C LYS A 14 8.75 -21.32 6.42
N CYS A 15 7.82 -22.23 6.18
CA CYS A 15 7.25 -23.08 7.23
C CYS A 15 6.99 -24.50 6.73
N LYS A 16 6.82 -25.44 7.67
CA LYS A 16 6.41 -26.81 7.35
C LYS A 16 4.89 -27.03 7.48
N ASN A 17 4.24 -26.14 8.23
CA ASN A 17 2.82 -26.25 8.53
C ASN A 17 2.11 -24.94 8.26
N ILE A 18 1.42 -24.87 7.13
CA ILE A 18 0.67 -23.66 6.74
C ILE A 18 -0.51 -23.38 7.68
N SER A 19 -1.13 -24.41 8.24
CA SER A 19 -2.26 -24.23 9.16
C SER A 19 -1.86 -23.44 10.40
N SER A 20 -0.68 -23.67 10.96
CA SER A 20 -0.16 -22.89 12.10
C SER A 20 0.07 -21.42 11.74
N PHE A 21 0.50 -21.15 10.51
CA PHE A 21 0.62 -19.78 10.02
C PHE A 21 -0.76 -19.10 9.86
N GLN A 22 -1.72 -19.82 9.29
CA GLN A 22 -3.12 -19.34 9.16
C GLN A 22 -3.77 -19.07 10.53
N GLU A 23 -3.55 -19.92 11.53
CA GLU A 23 -3.98 -19.67 12.91
C GLU A 23 -3.36 -18.40 13.50
N SER A 24 -2.09 -18.10 13.16
CA SER A 24 -1.43 -16.87 13.57
C SER A 24 -2.06 -15.63 12.91
N LEU A 25 -2.44 -15.73 11.62
CA LEU A 25 -3.17 -14.67 10.91
C LEU A 25 -4.55 -14.43 11.57
N ASP A 26 -5.29 -15.48 11.89
CA ASP A 26 -6.59 -15.37 12.56
C ASP A 26 -6.47 -14.72 13.95
N ALA A 27 -5.44 -15.08 14.71
CA ALA A 27 -5.19 -14.49 16.02
C ALA A 27 -4.88 -12.99 15.94
N VAL A 28 -4.04 -12.59 14.98
CA VAL A 28 -3.73 -11.16 14.72
C VAL A 28 -4.99 -10.42 14.26
N ALA A 29 -5.75 -11.01 13.35
CA ALA A 29 -6.99 -10.42 12.84
C ALA A 29 -8.00 -10.17 13.96
N ALA A 30 -8.21 -11.16 14.83
CA ALA A 30 -9.14 -11.06 15.95
C ALA A 30 -8.74 -9.94 16.95
N ARG A 31 -7.45 -9.83 17.29
CA ARG A 31 -6.96 -8.80 18.22
C ARG A 31 -7.10 -7.39 17.67
N ASN A 32 -6.98 -7.22 16.36
CA ASN A 32 -7.02 -5.91 15.72
C ASN A 32 -8.37 -5.56 15.10
N ASN A 33 -9.38 -6.42 15.30
CA ASN A 33 -10.71 -6.26 14.70
C ASN A 33 -10.67 -6.05 13.18
N ILE A 34 -9.80 -6.82 12.51
CA ILE A 34 -9.67 -6.95 11.06
C ILE A 34 -10.05 -8.35 10.63
N SER A 35 -10.10 -8.62 9.33
CA SER A 35 -10.48 -9.93 8.82
C SER A 35 -9.31 -10.66 8.17
N ALA A 36 -9.29 -11.98 8.32
CA ALA A 36 -8.42 -12.89 7.59
C ALA A 36 -9.25 -13.84 6.73
N SER A 37 -8.74 -14.20 5.58
CA SER A 37 -9.30 -15.23 4.71
C SER A 37 -8.19 -16.14 4.19
N HIS A 38 -8.53 -17.41 3.96
CA HIS A 38 -7.57 -18.44 3.60
C HIS A 38 -8.08 -19.29 2.46
N THR A 39 -7.17 -19.70 1.59
CA THR A 39 -7.33 -20.78 0.61
C THR A 39 -6.16 -21.74 0.72
N GLU A 40 -6.08 -22.72 -0.17
CA GLU A 40 -4.93 -23.63 -0.25
C GLU A 40 -3.65 -22.91 -0.73
N ASP A 41 -3.80 -21.89 -1.58
CA ASP A 41 -2.71 -21.22 -2.28
C ASP A 41 -2.34 -19.87 -1.67
N TYR A 42 -3.21 -19.26 -0.87
CA TYR A 42 -2.96 -17.94 -0.32
C TYR A 42 -3.78 -17.62 0.93
N SER A 43 -3.35 -16.58 1.64
CA SER A 43 -4.15 -15.90 2.67
C SER A 43 -4.13 -14.39 2.45
N GLU A 44 -5.16 -13.72 2.97
CA GLU A 44 -5.29 -12.26 2.93
C GLU A 44 -5.68 -11.74 4.31
N LEU A 45 -4.94 -10.72 4.79
CA LEU A 45 -5.34 -9.87 5.91
C LEU A 45 -5.93 -8.58 5.36
N SER A 46 -7.20 -8.35 5.57
CA SER A 46 -7.89 -7.12 5.18
C SER A 46 -7.80 -6.10 6.30
N LEU A 47 -6.86 -5.13 6.19
CA LEU A 47 -6.61 -4.11 7.20
C LEU A 47 -7.64 -3.00 7.16
N CYS A 48 -8.08 -2.66 5.97
CA CYS A 48 -9.17 -1.71 5.71
C CYS A 48 -9.79 -2.00 4.33
N ARG A 49 -10.78 -1.21 3.92
CA ARG A 49 -11.52 -1.43 2.67
C ARG A 49 -10.63 -1.56 1.42
N LEU A 50 -9.52 -0.83 1.37
CA LEU A 50 -8.63 -0.75 0.20
C LEU A 50 -7.21 -1.26 0.49
N GLY A 51 -6.93 -1.66 1.73
CA GLY A 51 -5.60 -2.06 2.16
C GLY A 51 -5.57 -3.46 2.74
N ASN A 52 -4.70 -4.30 2.20
CA ASN A 52 -4.51 -5.67 2.64
C ASN A 52 -3.04 -6.09 2.57
N ILE A 53 -2.72 -7.15 3.31
CA ILE A 53 -1.49 -7.91 3.13
C ILE A 53 -1.90 -9.24 2.51
N PHE A 54 -1.32 -9.55 1.36
CA PHE A 54 -1.63 -10.74 0.58
C PHE A 54 -0.47 -11.71 0.65
N PHE A 55 -0.69 -12.92 1.14
CA PHE A 55 0.32 -13.97 1.32
C PHE A 55 0.11 -15.09 0.32
N ASN A 56 1.06 -15.30 -0.59
CA ASN A 56 1.08 -16.44 -1.50
C ASN A 56 1.90 -17.59 -0.89
N TYR A 57 1.51 -18.80 -1.20
CA TYR A 57 2.13 -20.03 -0.74
C TYR A 57 2.71 -20.81 -1.91
N GLU A 58 4.01 -21.09 -1.85
CA GLU A 58 4.71 -21.85 -2.87
C GLU A 58 5.42 -23.07 -2.25
N PRO A 59 5.04 -24.31 -2.64
CA PRO A 59 5.76 -25.50 -2.18
C PRO A 59 7.21 -25.50 -2.61
N GLU A 60 8.14 -25.74 -1.67
CA GLU A 60 9.58 -25.88 -1.94
C GLU A 60 10.11 -27.09 -1.15
N GLY A 61 10.18 -28.26 -1.80
CA GLY A 61 10.59 -29.50 -1.15
C GLY A 61 9.60 -29.94 -0.05
N ASP A 62 10.06 -30.02 1.18
CA ASP A 62 9.26 -30.36 2.37
C ASP A 62 8.80 -29.12 3.17
N GLU A 63 9.05 -27.95 2.63
CA GLU A 63 8.65 -26.65 3.20
C GLU A 63 7.73 -25.89 2.26
N ILE A 64 7.10 -24.85 2.78
CA ILE A 64 6.26 -23.91 2.03
C ILE A 64 6.90 -22.53 2.20
N VAL A 65 7.21 -21.88 1.08
CA VAL A 65 7.60 -20.47 1.03
C VAL A 65 6.34 -19.62 1.14
N ILE A 66 6.36 -18.68 2.06
CA ILE A 66 5.28 -17.69 2.24
C ILE A 66 5.82 -16.34 1.82
N ALA A 67 5.20 -15.72 0.82
CA ALA A 67 5.52 -14.39 0.36
C ALA A 67 4.32 -13.46 0.55
N GLY A 68 4.46 -12.49 1.46
CA GLY A 68 3.47 -11.48 1.76
C GLY A 68 3.82 -10.16 1.08
N ASP A 69 2.85 -9.50 0.46
CA ASP A 69 2.98 -8.20 -0.18
C ASP A 69 1.92 -7.23 0.34
N CYS A 70 2.32 -5.99 0.58
CA CYS A 70 1.41 -4.90 0.93
C CYS A 70 1.78 -3.65 0.15
N GLN A 71 0.87 -3.17 -0.70
CA GLN A 71 1.03 -1.89 -1.39
C GLN A 71 0.33 -0.78 -0.60
N THR A 72 1.01 0.34 -0.39
CA THR A 72 0.56 1.40 0.50
C THR A 72 0.51 2.78 -0.14
N ASN A 73 1.03 2.92 -1.36
CA ASN A 73 1.22 4.20 -2.03
C ASN A 73 -0.04 5.06 -2.19
N LEU A 74 -1.23 4.47 -2.37
CA LEU A 74 -2.48 5.23 -2.45
C LEU A 74 -3.14 5.51 -1.09
N LEU A 75 -2.80 4.73 -0.09
CA LEU A 75 -3.41 4.83 1.23
C LEU A 75 -2.70 5.84 2.13
N GLY A 76 -1.39 6.01 1.95
CA GLY A 76 -0.60 7.01 2.65
C GLY A 76 0.33 6.46 3.73
N ALA A 77 1.16 7.36 4.27
CA ALA A 77 2.19 7.01 5.24
C ALA A 77 1.62 6.47 6.57
N GLY A 78 0.52 7.01 7.04
CA GLY A 78 -0.15 6.52 8.25
C GLY A 78 -0.63 5.09 8.11
N PHE A 79 -1.18 4.74 6.94
CA PHE A 79 -1.55 3.36 6.65
C PHE A 79 -0.31 2.45 6.56
N HIS A 80 0.77 2.91 5.94
CA HIS A 80 2.03 2.14 5.86
C HIS A 80 2.55 1.78 7.26
N LYS A 81 2.62 2.77 8.14
CA LYS A 81 2.98 2.55 9.56
C LYS A 81 2.09 1.48 10.20
N TYR A 82 0.78 1.63 10.09
CA TYR A 82 -0.18 0.68 10.65
C TYR A 82 0.01 -0.74 10.09
N ALA A 83 0.19 -0.88 8.78
CA ALA A 83 0.41 -2.17 8.14
C ALA A 83 1.73 -2.84 8.60
N ILE A 84 2.80 -2.07 8.79
CA ILE A 84 4.06 -2.54 9.37
C ILE A 84 3.86 -3.00 10.82
N GLU A 85 3.06 -2.30 11.63
CA GLU A 85 2.76 -2.70 13.01
C GLU A 85 2.01 -4.04 13.04
N ILE A 86 1.03 -4.24 12.17
CA ILE A 86 0.32 -5.53 12.00
C ILE A 86 1.30 -6.63 11.55
N ALA A 87 2.18 -6.34 10.60
CA ALA A 87 3.20 -7.29 10.15
C ALA A 87 4.15 -7.69 11.30
N CYS A 88 4.60 -6.75 12.12
CA CYS A 88 5.42 -7.02 13.31
C CYS A 88 4.70 -7.89 14.33
N GLU A 89 3.40 -7.68 14.52
CA GLU A 89 2.59 -8.51 15.39
C GLU A 89 2.48 -9.95 14.86
N LEU A 90 2.27 -10.11 13.54
CA LEU A 90 2.25 -11.41 12.89
C LEU A 90 3.59 -12.15 13.02
N ILE A 91 4.70 -11.48 12.81
CA ILE A 91 6.04 -12.05 12.97
C ILE A 91 6.21 -12.60 14.40
N ARG A 92 5.83 -11.84 15.41
CA ARG A 92 5.88 -12.31 16.81
C ARG A 92 4.92 -13.46 17.09
N GLN A 93 3.70 -13.41 16.57
CA GLN A 93 2.66 -14.42 16.78
C GLN A 93 3.01 -15.74 16.15
N SER A 94 3.57 -15.74 14.95
CA SER A 94 3.89 -16.95 14.19
C SER A 94 5.15 -17.66 14.67
N GLU A 95 6.02 -16.94 15.40
CA GLU A 95 7.37 -17.42 15.81
C GLU A 95 8.25 -17.83 14.62
N LEU A 96 7.89 -17.42 13.39
CA LEU A 96 8.67 -17.65 12.18
C LEU A 96 9.70 -16.54 11.98
N SER A 97 10.81 -16.91 11.34
CA SER A 97 11.82 -15.93 10.93
C SER A 97 11.45 -15.35 9.57
N PHE A 98 11.14 -14.06 9.54
CA PHE A 98 10.80 -13.32 8.31
C PHE A 98 11.97 -12.48 7.83
N GLU A 99 12.17 -12.45 6.53
CA GLU A 99 12.86 -11.38 5.83
C GLU A 99 11.84 -10.29 5.48
N VAL A 100 12.18 -9.04 5.78
CA VAL A 100 11.31 -7.88 5.54
C VAL A 100 12.03 -6.92 4.61
N GLU A 101 11.41 -6.63 3.47
CA GLU A 101 11.86 -5.61 2.53
C GLU A 101 10.83 -4.47 2.55
N ASP A 102 11.24 -3.29 2.97
CA ASP A 102 10.39 -2.11 3.04
C ASP A 102 10.97 -0.98 2.18
N ASP A 103 10.24 -0.56 1.16
CA ASP A 103 10.64 0.49 0.23
C ASP A 103 10.93 1.84 0.92
N THR A 104 10.39 2.04 2.12
CA THR A 104 10.53 3.29 2.87
C THR A 104 11.55 3.23 4.01
N GLU A 105 12.12 2.06 4.28
CA GLU A 105 12.98 1.80 5.42
C GLU A 105 12.30 2.09 6.80
N TYR A 106 10.98 2.28 6.83
CA TYR A 106 10.28 2.55 8.08
C TYR A 106 10.31 1.36 9.03
N TYR A 107 10.28 0.14 8.50
CA TYR A 107 10.42 -1.07 9.32
C TYR A 107 11.68 -1.06 10.18
N GLU A 108 12.78 -0.54 9.66
CA GLU A 108 14.07 -0.50 10.34
C GLU A 108 14.24 0.73 11.23
N HIS A 109 13.91 1.92 10.71
CA HIS A 109 14.25 3.19 11.32
C HIS A 109 13.15 3.80 12.19
N ARG A 110 11.89 3.42 11.95
CA ARG A 110 10.71 3.96 12.66
C ARG A 110 10.59 5.48 12.59
N ASP A 111 11.14 6.08 11.54
CA ASP A 111 11.08 7.52 11.31
C ASP A 111 9.90 7.86 10.38
N PHE A 112 8.78 8.24 10.98
CA PHE A 112 7.53 8.52 10.27
C PHE A 112 7.66 9.75 9.34
N GLU A 113 8.27 10.83 9.83
CA GLU A 113 8.42 12.06 9.05
C GLU A 113 9.37 11.87 7.86
N ARG A 114 10.44 11.11 8.05
CA ARG A 114 11.34 10.73 6.96
C ARG A 114 10.61 9.90 5.91
N MET A 115 9.86 8.89 6.31
CA MET A 115 9.06 8.07 5.40
C MET A 115 8.09 8.94 4.58
N ARG A 116 7.37 9.83 5.23
CA ARG A 116 6.38 10.72 4.62
C ARG A 116 7.02 11.67 3.62
N SER A 117 8.07 12.38 4.03
CA SER A 117 8.73 13.42 3.24
C SER A 117 9.64 12.89 2.12
N GLU A 118 10.30 11.74 2.32
CA GLU A 118 11.25 11.19 1.33
C GLU A 118 10.60 10.19 0.36
N HIS A 119 9.45 9.57 0.71
CA HIS A 119 8.81 8.55 -0.12
C HIS A 119 7.40 8.94 -0.58
N PHE A 120 6.47 9.23 0.32
CA PHE A 120 5.07 9.47 -0.06
C PHE A 120 4.86 10.80 -0.77
N TYR A 121 5.46 11.89 -0.31
CA TYR A 121 5.31 13.19 -0.96
C TYR A 121 5.97 13.25 -2.34
N PRO A 122 7.21 12.75 -2.53
CA PRO A 122 7.79 12.64 -3.86
C PRO A 122 6.98 11.75 -4.81
N TRP A 123 6.45 10.63 -4.31
CA TRP A 123 5.58 9.76 -5.09
C TRP A 123 4.32 10.49 -5.58
N LEU A 124 3.64 11.22 -4.70
CA LEU A 124 2.43 11.98 -5.04
C LEU A 124 2.72 13.03 -6.13
N LYS A 125 3.80 13.79 -6.00
CA LYS A 125 4.22 14.73 -7.04
C LYS A 125 4.53 14.04 -8.37
N ALA A 126 5.27 12.94 -8.31
CA ALA A 126 5.68 12.20 -9.51
C ALA A 126 4.48 11.62 -10.26
N ILE A 127 3.50 11.02 -9.56
CA ILE A 127 2.31 10.45 -10.21
C ILE A 127 1.44 11.53 -10.84
N MET A 128 1.26 12.68 -10.20
CA MET A 128 0.49 13.79 -10.76
C MET A 128 1.19 14.40 -11.98
N LYS A 129 2.51 14.56 -11.92
CA LYS A 129 3.31 15.00 -13.07
C LYS A 129 3.18 14.04 -14.25
N LEU A 130 3.29 12.73 -14.00
CA LEU A 130 3.09 11.72 -15.05
C LEU A 130 1.70 11.80 -15.68
N CYS A 131 0.66 12.04 -14.88
CA CYS A 131 -0.69 12.22 -15.40
C CYS A 131 -0.80 13.44 -16.31
N CYS A 132 -0.18 14.57 -15.95
CA CYS A 132 -0.10 15.76 -16.81
C CYS A 132 0.60 15.42 -18.13
N GLU A 133 1.77 14.79 -18.09
CA GLU A 133 2.54 14.40 -19.28
C GLU A 133 1.76 13.48 -20.22
N ARG A 134 1.02 12.50 -19.68
CA ARG A 134 0.16 11.62 -20.46
C ARG A 134 -0.98 12.38 -21.15
N MET A 135 -1.58 13.34 -20.49
CA MET A 135 -2.62 14.18 -21.07
C MET A 135 -2.06 15.07 -22.19
N GLU A 136 -0.86 15.64 -22.03
CA GLU A 136 -0.17 16.38 -23.08
C GLU A 136 0.15 15.52 -24.31
N GLN A 137 0.39 14.22 -24.11
CA GLN A 137 0.60 13.23 -25.17
C GLN A 137 -0.70 12.73 -25.84
N GLY A 138 -1.85 13.29 -25.46
CA GLY A 138 -3.14 12.99 -26.06
C GLY A 138 -3.98 11.95 -25.34
N SER A 139 -3.64 11.56 -24.12
CA SER A 139 -4.54 10.77 -23.29
C SER A 139 -5.65 11.65 -22.74
N ASP A 140 -6.90 11.28 -22.99
CA ASP A 140 -8.06 12.03 -22.50
C ASP A 140 -8.30 11.81 -20.99
N MET A 141 -7.80 10.71 -20.44
CA MET A 141 -8.01 10.30 -19.06
C MET A 141 -6.86 9.42 -18.56
N SER A 142 -6.53 9.52 -17.29
CA SER A 142 -5.63 8.61 -16.59
C SER A 142 -6.33 8.01 -15.36
N ALA A 143 -5.95 6.80 -14.99
CA ALA A 143 -6.43 6.15 -13.78
C ALA A 143 -5.28 5.78 -12.86
N ILE A 144 -5.41 6.09 -11.58
CA ILE A 144 -4.52 5.67 -10.52
C ILE A 144 -5.31 4.68 -9.65
N CYS A 145 -5.24 3.41 -10.00
CA CYS A 145 -5.80 2.33 -9.19
C CYS A 145 -4.97 1.06 -9.41
N TRP A 146 -4.87 0.23 -8.37
CA TRP A 146 -4.14 -1.04 -8.47
C TRP A 146 -5.04 -2.24 -8.78
N ASP A 147 -6.33 -2.10 -8.61
CA ASP A 147 -7.29 -3.19 -8.86
C ASP A 147 -8.33 -2.76 -9.90
N HIS A 148 -7.98 -2.96 -11.18
CA HIS A 148 -8.85 -2.66 -12.29
C HIS A 148 -10.17 -3.46 -12.29
N ASN A 149 -10.22 -4.60 -11.62
CA ASN A 149 -11.42 -5.43 -11.57
C ASN A 149 -12.44 -4.86 -10.57
N LYS A 150 -11.97 -4.21 -9.51
CA LYS A 150 -12.82 -3.59 -8.48
C LYS A 150 -13.19 -2.14 -8.82
N TYR A 151 -12.34 -1.44 -9.56
CA TYR A 151 -12.48 -0.01 -9.84
C TYR A 151 -12.45 0.26 -11.33
N ILE A 152 -13.62 0.20 -11.97
CA ILE A 152 -13.76 0.63 -13.36
C ILE A 152 -13.79 2.16 -13.36
N PRO A 153 -12.79 2.84 -13.94
CA PRO A 153 -12.77 4.29 -13.96
C PRO A 153 -13.93 4.82 -14.80
N GLN A 154 -14.85 5.54 -14.17
CA GLN A 154 -15.83 6.37 -14.87
C GLN A 154 -15.30 7.80 -14.83
N GLY A 155 -14.26 8.07 -15.64
CA GLY A 155 -13.56 9.35 -15.59
C GLY A 155 -14.21 10.40 -16.48
N VAL A 156 -14.09 11.64 -16.04
CA VAL A 156 -14.37 12.81 -16.86
C VAL A 156 -13.10 13.13 -17.65
N LYS A 157 -13.25 13.47 -18.94
CA LYS A 157 -12.13 13.91 -19.79
C LYS A 157 -11.30 15.00 -19.09
N GLY A 158 -9.98 14.85 -19.13
CA GLY A 158 -9.06 15.80 -18.50
C GLY A 158 -8.89 15.60 -16.99
N THR A 159 -9.31 14.47 -16.45
CA THR A 159 -9.16 14.15 -15.02
C THR A 159 -8.41 12.84 -14.81
N VAL A 160 -7.85 12.71 -13.60
CA VAL A 160 -7.32 11.47 -13.06
C VAL A 160 -8.37 10.84 -12.16
N VAL A 161 -8.68 9.58 -12.38
CA VAL A 161 -9.60 8.82 -11.52
C VAL A 161 -8.79 8.00 -10.53
N SER A 162 -9.08 8.16 -9.25
CA SER A 162 -8.54 7.37 -8.15
C SER A 162 -9.66 6.67 -7.40
N PRO A 163 -9.38 5.69 -6.52
CA PRO A 163 -10.40 5.11 -5.64
C PRO A 163 -11.10 6.13 -4.74
N PHE A 164 -10.56 7.33 -4.60
CA PHE A 164 -11.06 8.41 -3.73
C PHE A 164 -11.78 9.53 -4.49
N GLY A 165 -11.82 9.46 -5.81
CA GLY A 165 -12.51 10.42 -6.65
C GLY A 165 -11.72 10.87 -7.87
N SER A 166 -12.25 11.85 -8.58
CA SER A 166 -11.64 12.43 -9.79
C SER A 166 -10.86 13.69 -9.44
N ILE A 167 -9.66 13.81 -9.99
CA ILE A 167 -8.72 14.90 -9.73
C ILE A 167 -8.29 15.52 -11.05
N ASN A 168 -8.26 16.86 -11.14
CA ASN A 168 -7.57 17.57 -12.22
C ASN A 168 -6.08 17.67 -11.88
N PRO A 169 -5.18 16.97 -12.60
CA PRO A 169 -3.77 16.90 -12.22
C PRO A 169 -3.05 18.25 -12.36
N TYR A 170 -3.42 19.09 -13.32
CA TYR A 170 -2.82 20.41 -13.48
C TYR A 170 -3.18 21.33 -12.32
N HIS A 171 -4.44 21.36 -11.93
CA HIS A 171 -4.89 22.13 -10.78
C HIS A 171 -4.29 21.60 -9.48
N PHE A 172 -4.16 20.28 -9.35
CA PHE A 172 -3.52 19.66 -8.19
C PHE A 172 -2.04 20.08 -8.05
N MET A 173 -1.28 20.08 -9.17
CA MET A 173 0.11 20.54 -9.18
C MET A 173 0.25 22.02 -8.85
N GLU A 174 -0.62 22.88 -9.39
CA GLU A 174 -0.67 24.30 -9.03
C GLU A 174 -0.94 24.52 -7.53
N ARG A 175 -1.86 23.75 -6.97
CA ARG A 175 -2.16 23.81 -5.54
C ARG A 175 -0.99 23.32 -4.67
N ILE A 176 -0.22 22.34 -5.10
CA ILE A 176 1.00 21.93 -4.39
C ILE A 176 1.96 23.11 -4.25
N GLU A 177 2.13 23.92 -5.31
CA GLU A 177 3.02 25.08 -5.29
C GLU A 177 2.48 26.19 -4.37
N ASN A 178 1.17 26.39 -4.32
CA ASN A 178 0.55 27.49 -3.58
C ASN A 178 0.24 27.14 -2.10
N GLU A 179 -0.15 25.90 -1.82
CA GLU A 179 -0.66 25.47 -0.51
C GLU A 179 0.32 24.51 0.21
N GLY A 180 1.29 23.96 -0.51
CA GLY A 180 2.25 22.98 -0.02
C GLY A 180 1.81 21.53 -0.17
N ILE A 181 2.80 20.64 -0.29
CA ILE A 181 2.57 19.20 -0.54
C ILE A 181 1.82 18.53 0.61
N GLU A 182 2.04 18.94 1.85
CA GLU A 182 1.38 18.33 3.02
C GLU A 182 -0.14 18.54 3.00
N THR A 183 -0.59 19.74 2.63
CA THR A 183 -2.02 20.03 2.47
C THR A 183 -2.66 19.12 1.44
N LEU A 184 -2.03 18.99 0.27
CA LEU A 184 -2.55 18.14 -0.81
C LEU A 184 -2.45 16.65 -0.48
N ALA A 185 -1.42 16.23 0.22
CA ALA A 185 -1.27 14.86 0.70
C ALA A 185 -2.39 14.48 1.69
N ASN A 186 -2.77 15.38 2.59
CA ASN A 186 -3.90 15.17 3.51
C ASN A 186 -5.25 15.05 2.78
N GLU A 187 -5.41 15.72 1.63
CA GLU A 187 -6.61 15.57 0.80
C GLU A 187 -6.59 14.28 -0.06
N PHE A 188 -5.42 13.88 -0.51
CA PHE A 188 -5.26 12.77 -1.45
C PHE A 188 -5.22 11.42 -0.75
N PHE A 189 -4.37 11.26 0.26
CA PHE A 189 -4.20 9.99 0.96
C PHE A 189 -5.33 9.75 1.95
N MET A 190 -5.81 8.52 2.01
CA MET A 190 -6.82 8.11 2.97
C MET A 190 -6.32 8.25 4.42
N TRP A 191 -5.02 8.03 4.64
CA TRP A 191 -4.38 8.10 5.95
C TRP A 191 -2.94 8.59 5.82
N ASN A 192 -2.76 9.91 5.85
CA ASN A 192 -1.45 10.55 5.69
C ASN A 192 -0.72 10.80 7.02
N ASN A 193 -1.45 10.99 8.12
CA ASN A 193 -0.89 11.35 9.42
C ASN A 193 -0.57 10.11 10.26
N GLU A 194 0.26 10.27 11.28
CA GLU A 194 0.70 9.18 12.15
C GLU A 194 -0.48 8.54 12.89
N GLU A 195 -1.39 9.38 13.37
CA GLU A 195 -2.65 8.95 13.98
C GLU A 195 -3.78 9.05 12.94
N ARG A 196 -4.72 8.14 13.03
CA ARG A 196 -5.90 8.16 12.17
C ARG A 196 -6.91 9.14 12.75
N ASP A 197 -7.28 10.12 11.93
CA ASP A 197 -8.36 11.08 12.23
C ASP A 197 -9.72 10.40 12.33
#